data_8a7dca58223e1ccb71a9518c750e28ed
#
_entry.id   8a7dca58223e1ccb71a9518c750e28ed
#
_cell.length_a   1.000
_cell.length_b   1.000
_cell.length_c   1.000
_cell.angle_alpha   90.00
_cell.angle_beta   90.00
_cell.angle_gamma   90.00
#
_symmetry.space_group_name_H-M   'P 1'
#
loop_
_entity.id
_entity.type
_entity.pdbx_description
1 polymer ?
#
loop_
_entity_poly.entity_id
_entity_poly.type
_entity_poly.pdbx_seq_one_letter_code
_entity_poly.pdbx_strand_id
1 'polypeptide(L)'
;MTEQIYMKLNDKVKRPTLSKEKINRENKHFKRVVDQYERWCKDGGGYETRETYEDDIIKCLFESDHDGYQLAEFLKEEVYIEPDSELVDILDEVSTIMRSLTNEIVGQWVKENFLEIPSDVVGKKVNAKQGYRKYENHYITGIKPETYEVTVSDDINKKGGWVIRYEDITFLD
;
A
#
# COMPACT_ATOMS: atom_id res chain seq x y z
N MET A 1 -30.79 -15.42 5.28
CA MET A 1 -29.93 -16.48 4.72
C MET A 1 -28.65 -15.95 4.02
N THR A 2 -28.47 -14.66 3.88
CA THR A 2 -27.36 -14.01 3.16
C THR A 2 -26.13 -13.73 4.04
N GLU A 3 -26.30 -13.50 5.34
CA GLU A 3 -25.20 -13.15 6.27
C GLU A 3 -24.19 -14.27 6.52
N GLN A 4 -24.62 -15.53 6.53
CA GLN A 4 -23.73 -16.67 6.76
C GLN A 4 -22.81 -17.00 5.58
N ILE A 5 -23.13 -16.54 4.38
CA ILE A 5 -22.30 -16.79 3.18
C ILE A 5 -21.10 -15.85 3.16
N TYR A 6 -21.26 -14.59 3.60
CA TYR A 6 -20.19 -13.59 3.61
C TYR A 6 -19.11 -13.87 4.68
N MET A 7 -19.48 -14.37 5.86
CA MET A 7 -18.53 -14.73 6.91
C MET A 7 -17.63 -15.94 6.56
N LYS A 8 -18.11 -16.89 5.75
CA LYS A 8 -17.35 -18.10 5.43
C LYS A 8 -16.25 -17.95 4.37
N LEU A 9 -16.29 -16.89 3.57
CA LEU A 9 -15.22 -16.61 2.59
C LEU A 9 -13.98 -16.01 3.25
N ASN A 10 -14.15 -15.23 4.32
CA ASN A 10 -13.06 -14.49 4.98
C ASN A 10 -12.08 -15.38 5.75
N ASP A 11 -12.49 -16.55 6.23
CA ASP A 11 -11.61 -17.45 7.01
C ASP A 11 -10.61 -18.25 6.14
N LYS A 12 -10.78 -18.29 4.83
CA LYS A 12 -10.02 -19.19 3.95
C LYS A 12 -8.97 -18.52 3.07
N VAL A 13 -9.08 -17.21 2.83
CA VAL A 13 -8.23 -16.54 1.86
C VAL A 13 -7.53 -15.35 2.51
N LYS A 14 -6.30 -15.57 2.95
CA LYS A 14 -5.50 -14.52 3.59
C LYS A 14 -5.08 -13.47 2.57
N ARG A 15 -5.33 -12.17 2.88
CA ARG A 15 -4.84 -11.05 2.09
C ARG A 15 -3.31 -11.13 1.94
N PRO A 16 -2.78 -10.98 0.72
CA PRO A 16 -1.34 -10.98 0.50
C PRO A 16 -0.69 -9.72 1.07
N THR A 17 0.56 -9.87 1.46
CA THR A 17 1.45 -8.76 1.81
C THR A 17 2.54 -8.66 0.77
N LEU A 18 3.05 -7.43 0.55
CA LEU A 18 4.22 -7.22 -0.28
C LEU A 18 5.44 -7.91 0.37
N SER A 19 6.24 -8.60 -0.43
CA SER A 19 7.54 -9.14 -0.04
C SER A 19 8.55 -8.88 -1.15
N LYS A 20 9.85 -8.99 -0.85
CA LYS A 20 10.93 -8.73 -1.83
C LYS A 20 10.76 -9.56 -3.10
N GLU A 21 10.32 -10.81 -2.97
CA GLU A 21 10.13 -11.75 -4.09
C GLU A 21 8.91 -11.40 -4.97
N LYS A 22 8.00 -10.56 -4.47
CA LYS A 22 6.78 -10.16 -5.16
C LYS A 22 6.86 -8.76 -5.78
N ILE A 23 8.03 -8.15 -5.79
CA ILE A 23 8.21 -6.83 -6.40
C ILE A 23 8.10 -6.95 -7.91
N ASN A 24 7.12 -6.25 -8.47
CA ASN A 24 7.00 -6.08 -9.90
C ASN A 24 7.96 -4.96 -10.35
N ARG A 25 9.15 -5.33 -10.84
CA ARG A 25 10.16 -4.39 -11.36
C ARG A 25 9.69 -3.63 -12.61
N GLU A 26 8.64 -4.12 -13.29
CA GLU A 26 8.00 -3.44 -14.42
C GLU A 26 6.97 -2.38 -13.99
N ASN A 27 6.67 -2.25 -12.68
CA ASN A 27 5.78 -1.21 -12.18
C ASN A 27 6.30 0.18 -12.57
N LYS A 28 5.43 1.01 -13.14
CA LYS A 28 5.79 2.33 -13.69
C LYS A 28 6.38 3.30 -12.65
N HIS A 29 5.89 3.24 -11.40
CA HIS A 29 6.41 4.08 -10.32
C HIS A 29 7.77 3.59 -9.86
N PHE A 30 7.94 2.27 -9.72
CA PHE A 30 9.22 1.67 -9.40
C PHE A 30 10.29 2.04 -10.44
N LYS A 31 10.02 1.80 -11.74
CA LYS A 31 10.94 2.16 -12.83
C LYS A 31 11.33 3.63 -12.78
N ARG A 32 10.35 4.52 -12.61
CA ARG A 32 10.62 5.97 -12.61
C ARG A 32 11.59 6.35 -11.50
N VAL A 33 11.36 5.87 -10.29
CA VAL A 33 12.23 6.21 -9.13
C VAL A 33 13.62 5.61 -9.31
N VAL A 34 13.71 4.38 -9.79
CA VAL A 34 15.02 3.77 -10.11
C VAL A 34 15.75 4.56 -11.20
N ASP A 35 15.05 5.03 -12.26
CA ASP A 35 15.66 5.85 -13.31
C ASP A 35 16.20 7.19 -12.78
N GLN A 36 15.48 7.81 -11.83
CA GLN A 36 15.91 9.05 -11.19
C GLN A 36 17.12 8.81 -10.28
N TYR A 37 17.06 7.76 -9.44
CA TYR A 37 18.14 7.37 -8.55
C TYR A 37 19.41 6.97 -9.32
N GLU A 38 19.29 6.18 -10.37
CA GLU A 38 20.40 5.81 -11.25
C GLU A 38 21.08 7.04 -11.88
N ARG A 39 20.27 8.02 -12.33
CA ARG A 39 20.79 9.27 -12.90
C ARG A 39 21.55 10.05 -11.83
N TRP A 40 20.95 10.25 -10.68
CA TRP A 40 21.59 10.95 -9.56
C TRP A 40 22.92 10.29 -9.17
N CYS A 41 22.97 8.97 -9.04
CA CYS A 41 24.22 8.25 -8.75
C CYS A 41 25.28 8.45 -9.83
N LYS A 42 24.91 8.39 -11.12
CA LYS A 42 25.85 8.57 -12.24
C LYS A 42 26.38 9.99 -12.32
N ASP A 43 25.57 10.99 -12.04
CA ASP A 43 25.99 12.39 -11.98
C ASP A 43 26.99 12.62 -10.83
N GLY A 44 26.87 11.87 -9.73
CA GLY A 44 27.86 11.78 -8.65
C GLY A 44 29.10 10.91 -8.94
N GLY A 45 29.21 10.34 -10.15
CA GLY A 45 30.35 9.50 -10.55
C GLY A 45 30.22 8.01 -10.21
N GLY A 46 29.03 7.55 -9.86
CA GLY A 46 28.73 6.13 -9.66
C GLY A 46 28.70 5.33 -10.96
N TYR A 47 29.19 4.10 -10.92
CA TYR A 47 29.29 3.19 -12.08
C TYR A 47 28.64 1.82 -11.84
N GLU A 48 27.68 1.77 -10.91
CA GLU A 48 26.99 0.54 -10.56
C GLU A 48 26.05 0.06 -11.68
N THR A 49 25.65 -1.21 -11.58
CA THR A 49 24.70 -1.79 -12.54
C THR A 49 23.28 -1.35 -12.23
N ARG A 50 22.39 -1.44 -13.23
CA ARG A 50 20.96 -1.21 -13.06
C ARG A 50 20.38 -2.05 -11.92
N GLU A 51 20.79 -3.30 -11.81
CA GLU A 51 20.34 -4.24 -10.78
C GLU A 51 20.70 -3.74 -9.38
N THR A 52 21.89 -3.18 -9.19
CA THR A 52 22.31 -2.59 -7.91
C THR A 52 21.39 -1.44 -7.51
N TYR A 53 21.07 -0.52 -8.42
CA TYR A 53 20.17 0.60 -8.14
C TYR A 53 18.74 0.13 -7.84
N GLU A 54 18.26 -0.89 -8.53
CA GLU A 54 16.96 -1.50 -8.21
C GLU A 54 16.96 -2.12 -6.80
N ASP A 55 18.03 -2.81 -6.42
CA ASP A 55 18.15 -3.45 -5.11
C ASP A 55 18.24 -2.43 -3.98
N ASP A 56 18.85 -1.27 -4.19
CA ASP A 56 18.87 -0.18 -3.22
C ASP A 56 17.47 0.40 -2.99
N ILE A 57 16.71 0.66 -4.05
CA ILE A 57 15.31 1.09 -3.92
C ILE A 57 14.45 0.01 -3.26
N ILE A 58 14.70 -1.28 -3.56
CA ILE A 58 14.03 -2.39 -2.90
C ILE A 58 14.33 -2.41 -1.39
N LYS A 59 15.56 -2.15 -0.96
CA LYS A 59 15.89 -2.02 0.47
C LYS A 59 15.06 -0.91 1.12
N CYS A 60 15.01 0.28 0.50
CA CYS A 60 14.21 1.41 0.99
C CYS A 60 12.71 1.07 1.14
N LEU A 61 12.12 0.25 0.25
CA LEU A 61 10.72 -0.15 0.33
C LEU A 61 10.37 -0.93 1.61
N PHE A 62 11.35 -1.55 2.27
CA PHE A 62 11.12 -2.38 3.47
C PHE A 62 11.62 -1.74 4.76
N GLU A 63 12.12 -0.50 4.69
CA GLU A 63 12.39 0.30 5.87
C GLU A 63 11.08 0.76 6.53
N SER A 64 11.12 0.95 7.86
CA SER A 64 9.93 1.22 8.66
C SER A 64 9.31 2.60 8.38
N ASP A 65 10.13 3.58 8.06
CA ASP A 65 9.73 4.95 7.77
C ASP A 65 10.12 5.32 6.34
N HIS A 66 9.13 5.72 5.54
CA HIS A 66 9.31 6.06 4.13
C HIS A 66 9.35 7.58 3.90
N ASP A 67 9.94 8.30 4.83
CA ASP A 67 10.33 9.70 4.69
C ASP A 67 11.65 9.77 3.92
N GLY A 68 11.69 10.60 2.87
CA GLY A 68 12.84 10.67 1.96
C GLY A 68 14.15 10.99 2.67
N TYR A 69 14.11 11.83 3.70
CA TYR A 69 15.30 12.16 4.48
C TYR A 69 15.85 10.93 5.24
N GLN A 70 14.98 10.20 5.91
CA GLN A 70 15.37 8.99 6.66
C GLN A 70 15.89 7.89 5.74
N LEU A 71 15.27 7.73 4.56
CA LEU A 71 15.75 6.80 3.55
C LEU A 71 17.09 7.22 2.95
N ALA A 72 17.33 8.51 2.79
CA ALA A 72 18.63 9.03 2.34
C ALA A 72 19.74 8.77 3.35
N GLU A 73 19.48 8.98 4.65
CA GLU A 73 20.42 8.62 5.73
C GLU A 73 20.65 7.09 5.79
N PHE A 74 19.60 6.29 5.61
CA PHE A 74 19.75 4.82 5.52
C PHE A 74 20.68 4.42 4.35
N LEU A 75 20.48 4.97 3.15
CA LEU A 75 21.35 4.67 2.01
C LEU A 75 22.77 5.18 2.21
N LYS A 76 22.96 6.31 2.90
CA LYS A 76 24.29 6.80 3.27
C LYS A 76 25.08 5.76 4.07
N GLU A 77 24.43 5.11 5.02
CA GLU A 77 25.08 4.08 5.86
C GLU A 77 25.32 2.77 5.07
N GLU A 78 24.36 2.37 4.21
CA GLU A 78 24.41 1.09 3.48
C GLU A 78 25.33 1.12 2.26
N VAL A 79 25.33 2.23 1.50
CA VAL A 79 26.03 2.31 0.21
C VAL A 79 27.07 3.43 0.14
N TYR A 80 27.35 4.10 1.28
CA TYR A 80 28.39 5.12 1.45
C TYR A 80 28.28 6.31 0.48
N ILE A 81 27.07 6.78 0.23
CA ILE A 81 26.79 7.99 -0.56
C ILE A 81 26.61 9.19 0.36
N GLU A 82 26.87 10.41 -0.15
CA GLU A 82 26.55 11.65 0.57
C GLU A 82 25.22 12.19 0.02
N PRO A 83 24.13 12.11 0.81
CA PRO A 83 22.81 12.54 0.37
C PRO A 83 22.74 14.06 0.23
N ASP A 84 21.96 14.49 -0.76
CA ASP A 84 21.57 15.89 -0.98
C ASP A 84 20.04 16.01 -1.04
N SER A 85 19.56 17.23 -1.29
CA SER A 85 18.11 17.48 -1.37
C SER A 85 17.44 16.77 -2.56
N GLU A 86 18.16 16.55 -3.67
CA GLU A 86 17.62 15.87 -4.83
C GLU A 86 17.39 14.38 -4.53
N LEU A 87 18.32 13.73 -3.82
CA LEU A 87 18.14 12.36 -3.38
C LEU A 87 16.94 12.22 -2.42
N VAL A 88 16.77 13.16 -1.49
CA VAL A 88 15.62 13.18 -0.57
C VAL A 88 14.31 13.24 -1.35
N ASP A 89 14.20 14.13 -2.34
CA ASP A 89 13.00 14.27 -3.17
C ASP A 89 12.70 12.98 -3.98
N ILE A 90 13.73 12.30 -4.49
CA ILE A 90 13.58 11.01 -5.19
C ILE A 90 13.03 9.96 -4.23
N LEU A 91 13.55 9.88 -3.02
CA LEU A 91 13.18 8.86 -2.03
C LEU A 91 11.83 9.11 -1.38
N ASP A 92 11.33 10.33 -1.33
CA ASP A 92 9.95 10.64 -0.90
C ASP A 92 8.88 9.91 -1.75
N GLU A 93 9.22 9.55 -2.98
CA GLU A 93 8.33 8.77 -3.84
C GLU A 93 8.24 7.28 -3.49
N VAL A 94 9.10 6.76 -2.60
CA VAL A 94 9.11 5.33 -2.21
C VAL A 94 7.78 4.91 -1.61
N SER A 95 7.13 5.78 -0.83
CA SER A 95 5.79 5.53 -0.30
C SER A 95 4.73 5.32 -1.39
N THR A 96 4.87 6.02 -2.51
CA THR A 96 4.00 5.87 -3.69
C THR A 96 4.25 4.54 -4.40
N ILE A 97 5.50 4.12 -4.50
CA ILE A 97 5.86 2.79 -5.04
C ILE A 97 5.23 1.69 -4.17
N MET A 98 5.43 1.75 -2.86
CA MET A 98 4.88 0.78 -1.90
C MET A 98 3.37 0.63 -2.07
N ARG A 99 2.64 1.75 -2.16
CA ARG A 99 1.19 1.76 -2.38
C ARG A 99 0.81 1.14 -3.72
N SER A 100 1.52 1.49 -4.79
CA SER A 100 1.25 0.96 -6.15
C SER A 100 1.44 -0.54 -6.21
N LEU A 101 2.57 -1.05 -5.72
CA LEU A 101 2.88 -2.49 -5.69
C LEU A 101 1.90 -3.27 -4.82
N THR A 102 1.54 -2.72 -3.65
CA THR A 102 0.54 -3.34 -2.78
C THR A 102 -0.81 -3.43 -3.47
N ASN A 103 -1.25 -2.38 -4.15
CA ASN A 103 -2.51 -2.37 -4.88
C ASN A 103 -2.51 -3.39 -6.04
N GLU A 104 -1.40 -3.56 -6.75
CA GLU A 104 -1.28 -4.57 -7.81
C GLU A 104 -1.47 -5.99 -7.25
N ILE A 105 -0.76 -6.33 -6.17
CA ILE A 105 -0.83 -7.66 -5.54
C ILE A 105 -2.24 -7.92 -4.98
N VAL A 106 -2.82 -6.94 -4.30
CA VAL A 106 -4.16 -7.05 -3.74
C VAL A 106 -5.20 -7.13 -4.84
N GLY A 107 -5.07 -6.31 -5.89
CA GLY A 107 -6.00 -6.34 -7.02
C GLY A 107 -5.97 -7.68 -7.77
N GLN A 108 -4.80 -8.29 -7.92
CA GLN A 108 -4.67 -9.65 -8.47
C GLN A 108 -5.33 -10.68 -7.55
N TRP A 109 -5.06 -10.62 -6.24
CA TRP A 109 -5.67 -11.50 -5.25
C TRP A 109 -7.21 -11.41 -5.23
N VAL A 110 -7.77 -10.19 -5.33
CA VAL A 110 -9.23 -9.98 -5.44
C VAL A 110 -9.79 -10.71 -6.65
N LYS A 111 -9.15 -10.58 -7.82
CA LYS A 111 -9.58 -11.23 -9.07
C LYS A 111 -9.47 -12.76 -8.99
N GLU A 112 -8.35 -13.29 -8.51
CA GLU A 112 -8.09 -14.72 -8.43
C GLU A 112 -9.04 -15.44 -7.45
N ASN A 113 -9.52 -14.75 -6.42
CA ASN A 113 -10.42 -15.30 -5.43
C ASN A 113 -11.88 -14.89 -5.63
N PHE A 114 -12.19 -14.20 -6.74
CA PHE A 114 -13.56 -13.74 -7.07
C PHE A 114 -14.21 -12.96 -5.92
N LEU A 115 -13.44 -12.08 -5.25
CA LEU A 115 -13.93 -11.32 -4.11
C LEU A 115 -14.74 -10.12 -4.58
N GLU A 116 -15.93 -9.97 -4.00
CA GLU A 116 -16.83 -8.87 -4.29
C GLU A 116 -17.32 -8.20 -3.01
N ILE A 117 -17.42 -6.89 -3.02
CA ILE A 117 -18.09 -6.12 -1.98
C ILE A 117 -19.49 -5.79 -2.49
N PRO A 118 -20.56 -6.27 -1.83
CA PRO A 118 -21.92 -5.97 -2.23
C PRO A 118 -22.20 -4.47 -2.21
N SER A 119 -22.89 -3.95 -3.21
CA SER A 119 -23.21 -2.52 -3.29
C SER A 119 -24.19 -2.04 -2.20
N ASP A 120 -25.00 -2.95 -1.68
CA ASP A 120 -25.99 -2.69 -0.63
C ASP A 120 -25.39 -2.51 0.77
N VAL A 121 -24.07 -2.66 0.93
CA VAL A 121 -23.40 -2.38 2.20
C VAL A 121 -23.21 -0.88 2.45
N VAL A 122 -23.25 -0.05 1.42
CA VAL A 122 -23.15 1.41 1.57
C VAL A 122 -24.34 1.91 2.40
N GLY A 123 -24.06 2.73 3.41
CA GLY A 123 -25.03 3.23 4.37
C GLY A 123 -25.23 2.33 5.59
N LYS A 124 -24.74 1.09 5.58
CA LYS A 124 -24.80 0.20 6.76
C LYS A 124 -23.89 0.68 7.86
N LYS A 125 -24.32 0.47 9.10
CA LYS A 125 -23.57 0.78 10.31
C LYS A 125 -22.63 -0.36 10.66
N VAL A 126 -21.39 -0.03 11.00
CA VAL A 126 -20.34 -1.01 11.25
C VAL A 126 -19.43 -0.61 12.40
N ASN A 127 -18.80 -1.60 12.98
CA ASN A 127 -17.55 -1.46 13.72
C ASN A 127 -16.40 -1.90 12.81
N ALA A 128 -15.26 -1.23 12.92
CA ALA A 128 -14.08 -1.58 12.13
C ALA A 128 -12.81 -1.48 12.98
N LYS A 129 -11.75 -2.19 12.56
CA LYS A 129 -10.46 -2.16 13.22
C LYS A 129 -9.36 -1.99 12.20
N GLN A 130 -8.40 -1.08 12.47
CA GLN A 130 -7.22 -0.91 11.64
C GLN A 130 -5.98 -0.75 12.55
N GLY A 131 -5.20 -1.81 12.68
CA GLY A 131 -4.12 -1.86 13.68
C GLY A 131 -4.68 -1.73 15.11
N TYR A 132 -4.26 -0.72 15.85
CA TYR A 132 -4.80 -0.42 17.21
C TYR A 132 -5.99 0.54 17.19
N ARG A 133 -6.32 1.13 16.05
CA ARG A 133 -7.47 2.04 15.93
C ARG A 133 -8.75 1.24 15.80
N LYS A 134 -9.76 1.65 16.58
CA LYS A 134 -11.13 1.11 16.53
C LYS A 134 -12.06 2.22 16.04
N TYR A 135 -12.95 1.86 15.15
CA TYR A 135 -13.98 2.73 14.60
C TYR A 135 -15.33 2.12 14.99
N GLU A 136 -15.95 2.67 16.01
CA GLU A 136 -17.21 2.14 16.53
C GLU A 136 -18.38 2.99 16.01
N ASN A 137 -19.48 2.30 15.63
CA ASN A 137 -20.69 2.95 15.14
C ASN A 137 -20.49 3.86 13.91
N HIS A 138 -19.58 3.50 13.02
CA HIS A 138 -19.35 4.20 11.76
C HIS A 138 -20.28 3.67 10.65
N TYR A 139 -20.40 4.44 9.57
CA TYR A 139 -21.18 4.07 8.38
C TYR A 139 -20.23 3.80 7.21
N ILE A 140 -20.55 2.80 6.40
CA ILE A 140 -19.88 2.61 5.12
C ILE A 140 -20.36 3.70 4.17
N THR A 141 -19.46 4.56 3.71
CA THR A 141 -19.75 5.69 2.81
C THR A 141 -19.24 5.49 1.40
N GLY A 142 -18.49 4.42 1.14
CA GLY A 142 -17.99 4.06 -0.17
C GLY A 142 -17.36 2.68 -0.21
N ILE A 143 -17.19 2.16 -1.41
CA ILE A 143 -16.53 0.88 -1.67
C ILE A 143 -15.37 1.08 -2.66
N LYS A 144 -14.32 0.28 -2.50
CA LYS A 144 -13.15 0.17 -3.37
C LYS A 144 -12.97 -1.30 -3.75
N PRO A 145 -13.71 -1.77 -4.76
CA PRO A 145 -13.73 -3.19 -5.11
C PRO A 145 -12.37 -3.70 -5.56
N GLU A 146 -11.58 -2.87 -6.22
CA GLU A 146 -10.25 -3.21 -6.75
C GLU A 146 -9.22 -3.56 -5.66
N THR A 147 -9.40 -3.02 -4.45
CA THR A 147 -8.53 -3.30 -3.30
C THR A 147 -9.24 -4.03 -2.17
N TYR A 148 -10.51 -4.41 -2.38
CA TYR A 148 -11.36 -5.06 -1.38
C TYR A 148 -11.41 -4.26 -0.06
N GLU A 149 -11.71 -2.95 -0.20
CA GLU A 149 -11.74 -1.99 0.90
C GLU A 149 -13.03 -1.18 0.88
N VAL A 150 -13.37 -0.63 2.03
CA VAL A 150 -14.49 0.29 2.20
C VAL A 150 -14.01 1.60 2.81
N THR A 151 -14.75 2.67 2.55
CA THR A 151 -14.58 3.93 3.26
C THR A 151 -15.62 3.98 4.38
N VAL A 152 -15.19 4.29 5.60
CA VAL A 152 -16.09 4.43 6.76
C VAL A 152 -16.00 5.84 7.34
N SER A 153 -17.12 6.36 7.84
CA SER A 153 -17.23 7.68 8.46
C SER A 153 -18.18 7.64 9.64
N ASP A 154 -18.01 8.57 10.59
CA ASP A 154 -18.92 8.86 11.67
C ASP A 154 -20.23 9.53 11.21
N ASP A 155 -20.23 10.12 10.01
CA ASP A 155 -21.39 10.74 9.37
C ASP A 155 -21.68 10.05 8.02
N ILE A 156 -22.91 9.51 7.89
CA ILE A 156 -23.37 8.83 6.68
C ILE A 156 -23.40 9.73 5.43
N ASN A 157 -23.55 11.04 5.62
CA ASN A 157 -23.61 12.02 4.52
C ASN A 157 -22.24 12.55 4.12
N LYS A 158 -21.19 12.21 4.85
CA LYS A 158 -19.83 12.67 4.60
C LYS A 158 -19.22 11.93 3.43
N LYS A 159 -18.81 12.65 2.39
CA LYS A 159 -17.98 12.07 1.33
C LYS A 159 -16.55 11.92 1.83
N GLY A 160 -16.05 10.69 1.82
CA GLY A 160 -14.74 10.33 2.33
C GLY A 160 -14.76 9.83 3.77
N GLY A 161 -13.59 9.50 4.31
CA GLY A 161 -13.43 8.92 5.63
C GLY A 161 -12.17 8.05 5.69
N TRP A 162 -12.16 7.12 6.62
CA TRP A 162 -11.06 6.16 6.76
C TRP A 162 -11.25 4.98 5.81
N VAL A 163 -10.18 4.58 5.13
CA VAL A 163 -10.18 3.41 4.25
C VAL A 163 -9.83 2.19 5.09
N ILE A 164 -10.73 1.23 5.15
CA ILE A 164 -10.65 0.03 5.97
C ILE A 164 -10.78 -1.19 5.06
N ARG A 165 -10.02 -2.25 5.34
CA ARG A 165 -10.18 -3.53 4.65
C ARG A 165 -11.55 -4.11 4.95
N TYR A 166 -12.22 -4.65 3.93
CA TYR A 166 -13.59 -5.17 4.09
C TYR A 166 -13.65 -6.34 5.07
N GLU A 167 -12.58 -7.14 5.15
CA GLU A 167 -12.44 -8.22 6.10
C GLU A 167 -12.29 -7.78 7.58
N ASP A 168 -11.96 -6.51 7.82
CA ASP A 168 -11.74 -5.94 9.16
C ASP A 168 -12.99 -5.21 9.72
N ILE A 169 -14.15 -5.35 9.06
CA ILE A 169 -15.41 -4.75 9.50
C ILE A 169 -16.34 -5.78 10.11
N THR A 170 -17.19 -5.31 11.04
CA THR A 170 -18.30 -6.07 11.64
C THR A 170 -19.57 -5.25 11.48
N PHE A 171 -20.57 -5.81 10.82
CA PHE A 171 -21.87 -5.16 10.65
C PHE A 171 -22.59 -5.08 11.99
N LEU A 172 -23.28 -3.97 12.19
CA LEU A 172 -24.18 -3.77 13.33
C LEU A 172 -25.61 -3.91 12.81
N ASP A 173 -26.41 -4.70 13.49
CA ASP A 173 -27.83 -4.92 13.22
C ASP A 173 -28.65 -3.63 13.39
#